data_2f44e8bcefe574ae3f87b2f6ae37e53d
#
_entry.id   2f44e8bcefe574ae3f87b2f6ae37e53d
#
_cell.length_a   1.000
_cell.length_b   1.000
_cell.length_c   1.000
_cell.angle_alpha   90.00
_cell.angle_beta   90.00
_cell.angle_gamma   90.00
#
_symmetry.space_group_name_H-M   'P 1'
#
loop_
_entity.id
_entity.type
_entity.pdbx_description
1 polymer ?
#
loop_
_entity_poly.entity_id
_entity_poly.type
_entity_poly.pdbx_seq_one_letter_code
_entity_poly.pdbx_strand_id
1 'polypeptide(L)'
;MFTVYVLHSKSTGRLYIGQTGNLERRLLEHQQGTARYTRGRGPWELVLTEQYTERGAAMSRERFLKSGKGREWLKVTLTHRAGPPEAD
;
A
#
# COMPACT_ATOMS: atom_id res chain seq x y z
N MET A 1 13.49 -9.48 -5.87
CA MET A 1 12.69 -9.24 -4.66
C MET A 1 11.38 -8.61 -5.07
N PHE A 2 10.31 -9.02 -4.44
CA PHE A 2 8.98 -8.50 -4.76
C PHE A 2 8.44 -7.76 -3.55
N THR A 3 7.87 -6.59 -3.76
CA THR A 3 7.39 -5.74 -2.68
C THR A 3 5.88 -5.62 -2.75
N VAL A 4 5.21 -5.97 -1.65
CA VAL A 4 3.81 -5.63 -1.46
C VAL A 4 3.79 -4.26 -0.81
N TYR A 5 2.96 -3.36 -1.33
CA TYR A 5 2.93 -2.00 -0.83
C TYR A 5 1.50 -1.52 -0.69
N VAL A 6 1.31 -0.60 0.23
CA VAL A 6 0.00 -0.01 0.48
C VAL A 6 0.15 1.50 0.40
N LEU A 7 -0.68 2.11 -0.41
CA LEU A 7 -0.75 3.57 -0.56
C LEU A 7 -2.04 4.07 0.06
N HIS A 8 -1.96 5.23 0.68
CA HIS A 8 -3.11 5.90 1.26
C HIS A 8 -3.35 7.19 0.51
N SER A 9 -4.58 7.39 0.05
CA SER A 9 -4.95 8.62 -0.64
C SER A 9 -5.31 9.69 0.38
N LYS A 10 -4.63 10.80 0.31
CA LYS A 10 -4.92 11.91 1.22
C LYS A 10 -6.20 12.61 0.87
N SER A 11 -6.63 12.52 -0.38
CA SER A 11 -7.86 13.20 -0.79
C SER A 11 -9.11 12.35 -0.55
N THR A 12 -9.02 11.03 -0.76
CA THR A 12 -10.20 10.16 -0.64
C THR A 12 -10.20 9.30 0.60
N GLY A 13 -9.05 9.13 1.26
CA GLY A 13 -8.93 8.25 2.41
C GLY A 13 -8.82 6.79 2.05
N ARG A 14 -8.83 6.45 0.77
CA ARG A 14 -8.82 5.07 0.34
C ARG A 14 -7.42 4.50 0.31
N LEU A 15 -7.35 3.17 0.41
CA LEU A 15 -6.09 2.46 0.32
C LEU A 15 -5.98 1.78 -1.05
N TYR A 16 -4.77 1.77 -1.58
CA TYR A 16 -4.44 1.00 -2.77
C TYR A 16 -3.37 -0.03 -2.39
N ILE A 17 -3.61 -1.29 -2.73
CA ILE A 17 -2.71 -2.37 -2.39
C ILE A 17 -2.19 -2.99 -3.68
N GLY A 18 -0.87 -3.10 -3.79
CA GLY A 18 -0.26 -3.67 -4.97
C GLY A 18 1.01 -4.43 -4.65
N GLN A 19 1.57 -5.05 -5.68
CA GLN A 19 2.87 -5.67 -5.54
C GLN A 19 3.67 -5.39 -6.80
N THR A 20 4.98 -5.30 -6.67
CA THR A 20 5.83 -4.95 -7.78
C THR A 20 7.24 -5.49 -7.56
N GLY A 21 7.95 -5.73 -8.65
CA GLY A 21 9.37 -6.03 -8.60
C GLY A 21 10.24 -4.79 -8.60
N ASN A 22 9.64 -3.62 -8.77
CA ASN A 22 10.39 -2.36 -8.77
C ASN A 22 9.55 -1.28 -8.12
N LEU A 23 9.67 -1.16 -6.81
CA LEU A 23 8.84 -0.25 -6.04
C LEU A 23 9.06 1.20 -6.43
N GLU A 24 10.30 1.58 -6.64
CA GLU A 24 10.64 2.97 -6.94
C GLU A 24 9.94 3.43 -8.21
N ARG A 25 10.03 2.63 -9.28
CA ARG A 25 9.38 2.97 -10.53
C ARG A 25 7.86 2.99 -10.38
N ARG A 26 7.32 2.02 -9.65
CA ARG A 26 5.87 1.94 -9.49
C ARG A 26 5.33 3.13 -8.69
N LEU A 27 6.07 3.57 -7.68
CA LEU A 27 5.67 4.75 -6.93
C LEU A 27 5.66 5.99 -7.80
N LEU A 28 6.65 6.13 -8.68
CA LEU A 28 6.66 7.25 -9.61
C LEU A 28 5.44 7.24 -10.52
N GLU A 29 5.06 6.05 -11.01
CA GLU A 29 3.88 5.93 -11.86
C GLU A 29 2.62 6.40 -11.13
N HIS A 30 2.49 6.02 -9.86
CA HIS A 30 1.34 6.46 -9.08
C HIS A 30 1.36 7.96 -8.85
N GLN A 31 2.52 8.52 -8.53
CA GLN A 31 2.63 9.94 -8.26
C GLN A 31 2.42 10.77 -9.52
N GLN A 32 2.88 10.28 -10.66
CA GLN A 32 2.77 11.02 -11.91
C GLN A 32 1.43 10.82 -12.61
N GLY A 33 0.58 9.95 -12.05
CA GLY A 33 -0.73 9.72 -12.62
C GLY A 33 -0.75 8.83 -13.85
N THR A 34 0.35 8.07 -14.09
CA THR A 34 0.37 7.12 -15.19
C THR A 34 -0.24 5.78 -14.81
N ALA A 35 -0.38 5.51 -13.53
CA ALA A 35 -1.05 4.30 -13.09
C ALA A 35 -2.55 4.54 -13.14
N ARG A 36 -3.24 3.65 -13.84
CA ARG A 36 -4.64 3.86 -14.19
C ARG A 36 -5.56 4.06 -13.00
N TYR A 37 -5.44 3.19 -12.02
CA TYR A 37 -6.37 3.25 -10.89
C TYR A 37 -6.13 4.47 -10.00
N THR A 38 -4.87 4.80 -9.76
CA THR A 38 -4.55 5.84 -8.79
C THR A 38 -4.56 7.24 -9.39
N ARG A 39 -4.71 7.33 -10.71
CA ARG A 39 -4.72 8.63 -11.38
C ARG A 39 -5.91 9.47 -10.94
N GLY A 40 -5.65 10.69 -10.54
CA GLY A 40 -6.70 11.60 -10.12
C GLY A 40 -7.23 11.36 -8.73
N ARG A 41 -6.66 10.38 -8.00
CA ARG A 41 -7.10 10.07 -6.64
C ARG A 41 -6.06 10.38 -5.59
N GLY A 42 -4.97 11.01 -6.00
CA GLY A 42 -3.90 11.37 -5.09
C GLY A 42 -4.18 12.66 -4.36
N PRO A 43 -3.20 13.14 -3.64
CA PRO A 43 -1.86 12.56 -3.52
C PRO A 43 -1.86 11.27 -2.72
N TRP A 44 -0.88 10.42 -3.04
CA TRP A 44 -0.76 9.11 -2.42
C TRP A 44 0.44 9.07 -1.49
N GLU A 45 0.26 8.43 -0.37
CA GLU A 45 1.28 8.29 0.65
C GLU A 45 1.58 6.81 0.85
N LEU A 46 2.86 6.44 0.83
CA LEU A 46 3.25 5.06 1.07
C LEU A 46 3.19 4.80 2.57
N VAL A 47 2.36 3.84 2.98
CA VAL A 47 2.14 3.60 4.41
C VAL A 47 2.60 2.22 4.86
N LEU A 48 2.86 1.30 3.95
CA LEU A 48 3.31 -0.04 4.32
C LEU A 48 4.06 -0.67 3.17
N THR A 49 5.16 -1.37 3.48
CA THR A 49 5.83 -2.23 2.51
C THR A 49 6.21 -3.54 3.17
N GLU A 50 6.13 -4.62 2.39
CA GLU A 50 6.59 -5.94 2.81
C GLU A 50 7.34 -6.56 1.64
N GLN A 51 8.47 -7.19 1.93
CA GLN A 51 9.30 -7.74 0.87
C GLN A 51 9.27 -9.27 0.89
N TYR A 52 9.25 -9.85 -0.29
CA TYR A 52 9.20 -11.29 -0.49
C TYR A 52 10.21 -11.68 -1.54
N THR A 53 10.85 -12.84 -1.34
CA THR A 53 11.80 -13.34 -2.34
C THR A 53 11.08 -14.00 -3.50
N GLU A 54 9.83 -14.43 -3.30
CA GLU A 54 9.08 -15.13 -4.32
C GLU A 54 7.82 -14.38 -4.69
N ARG A 55 7.57 -14.34 -5.99
CA ARG A 55 6.42 -13.62 -6.50
C ARG A 55 5.10 -14.18 -5.99
N GLY A 56 5.02 -15.53 -5.90
CA GLY A 56 3.79 -16.16 -5.42
C GLY A 56 3.43 -15.74 -4.02
N ALA A 57 4.43 -15.62 -3.15
CA ALA A 57 4.19 -15.18 -1.78
C ALA A 57 3.69 -13.75 -1.76
N ALA A 58 4.28 -12.88 -2.57
CA ALA A 58 3.82 -11.49 -2.65
C ALA A 58 2.40 -11.41 -3.16
N MET A 59 2.07 -12.20 -4.18
CA MET A 59 0.72 -12.20 -4.73
C MET A 59 -0.31 -12.69 -3.72
N SER A 60 0.03 -13.71 -2.95
CA SER A 60 -0.86 -14.22 -1.92
C SER A 60 -1.10 -13.17 -0.85
N ARG A 61 -0.05 -12.46 -0.45
CA ARG A 61 -0.18 -11.42 0.56
C ARG A 61 -1.03 -10.27 0.06
N GLU A 62 -0.81 -9.85 -1.19
CA GLU A 62 -1.62 -8.82 -1.79
C GLU A 62 -3.09 -9.19 -1.77
N ARG A 63 -3.39 -10.42 -2.16
CA ARG A 63 -4.76 -10.90 -2.18
C ARG A 63 -5.37 -10.90 -0.77
N PHE A 64 -4.58 -11.32 0.22
CA PHE A 64 -5.06 -11.30 1.60
C PHE A 64 -5.38 -9.87 2.05
N LEU A 65 -4.49 -8.94 1.75
CA LEU A 65 -4.69 -7.56 2.19
C LEU A 65 -5.90 -6.91 1.55
N LYS A 66 -6.31 -7.41 0.38
CA LYS A 66 -7.52 -6.92 -0.27
C LYS A 66 -8.80 -7.56 0.24
N SER A 67 -8.67 -8.63 1.03
CA SER A 67 -9.83 -9.29 1.61
C SER A 67 -10.35 -8.51 2.81
N GLY A 68 -11.54 -8.89 3.30
CA GLY A 68 -12.12 -8.23 4.45
C GLY A 68 -11.23 -8.32 5.68
N LYS A 69 -10.67 -9.51 5.94
CA LYS A 69 -9.78 -9.69 7.08
C LYS A 69 -8.49 -8.91 6.93
N GLY A 70 -7.96 -8.87 5.71
CA GLY A 70 -6.75 -8.11 5.46
C GLY A 70 -6.95 -6.62 5.62
N ARG A 71 -8.08 -6.13 5.18
CA ARG A 71 -8.40 -4.71 5.35
C ARG A 71 -8.55 -4.35 6.81
N GLU A 72 -9.14 -5.23 7.59
CA GLU A 72 -9.24 -5.03 9.02
C GLU A 72 -7.88 -5.01 9.68
N TRP A 73 -7.03 -5.96 9.29
CA TRP A 73 -5.66 -6.02 9.80
C TRP A 73 -4.91 -4.72 9.47
N LEU A 74 -5.08 -4.23 8.23
CA LEU A 74 -4.45 -2.98 7.81
C LEU A 74 -4.93 -1.81 8.65
N LYS A 75 -6.22 -1.76 8.90
CA LYS A 75 -6.80 -0.66 9.67
C LYS A 75 -6.16 -0.59 11.05
N VAL A 76 -6.06 -1.73 11.73
CA VAL A 76 -5.46 -1.78 13.05
C VAL A 76 -3.96 -1.47 12.96
N THR A 77 -3.27 -2.09 12.02
CA THR A 77 -1.83 -1.93 11.88
C THR A 77 -1.45 -0.50 11.56
N LEU A 78 -2.14 0.13 10.63
CA LEU A 78 -1.83 1.49 10.23
C LEU A 78 -2.19 2.47 11.33
N THR A 79 -3.25 2.21 12.07
CA THR A 79 -3.62 3.05 13.21
C THR A 79 -2.52 3.02 14.26
N HIS A 80 -1.99 1.84 14.56
CA HIS A 80 -0.90 1.73 15.53
C HIS A 80 0.36 2.42 15.04
N ARG A 81 0.70 2.23 13.75
CA ARG A 81 1.91 2.83 13.21
C ARG A 81 1.81 4.34 13.09
N ALA A 82 0.61 4.82 12.78
CA ALA A 82 0.34 6.23 12.69
C ALA A 82 -0.14 6.78 14.01
N GLY A 83 0.08 6.03 15.08
CA GLY A 83 -0.35 6.42 16.40
C GLY A 83 0.10 7.83 16.70
N PRO A 84 -0.65 8.50 17.55
CA PRO A 84 -0.38 9.92 17.80
C PRO A 84 1.04 10.07 18.31
N PRO A 85 1.78 11.03 17.78
CA PRO A 85 3.15 11.26 18.23
C PRO A 85 3.23 11.49 19.73
N GLU A 86 2.18 12.07 20.26
CA GLU A 86 2.13 12.34 21.68
C GLU A 86 1.94 11.08 22.52
N ALA A 87 1.63 9.98 21.88
CA ALA A 87 1.57 8.72 22.62
C ALA A 87 2.93 8.29 23.09
N ASP A 88 3.95 8.93 22.63
CA ASP A 88 5.31 8.65 23.03
C ASP A 88 5.58 9.09 24.45
#